data_56ddd7471a1af90050fe0202d91983d1
#
_entry.id   56ddd7471a1af90050fe0202d91983d1
#
_cell.length_a   1.000
_cell.length_b   1.000
_cell.length_c   1.000
_cell.angle_alpha   90.00
_cell.angle_beta   90.00
_cell.angle_gamma   90.00
#
_symmetry.space_group_name_H-M   'P 1'
#
loop_
_entity.id
_entity.type
_entity.pdbx_description
1 polymer ?
#
loop_
_entity_poly.entity_id
_entity_poly.type
_entity_poly.pdbx_seq_one_letter_code
_entity_poly.pdbx_strand_id
1 'polypeptide(L)'
;KEEIRSAVREKVSQYRDKVMMVRVNALDTGFFTDDLKAVVVEGLTAVMVPMVESAEHIRRINDQLLKTEKENGLAMGAVAVMPLFETAKAIQSIYEIVSEKTDPDRLWTVAFGAADYTLTMGIEMTVDAAELNYPRSRIAVACRAAEVEPPIESPYMIDIKDISGLAADTKRSKQLGFQGRLCVHPSQVGPCNDIYSPSSEEIAQAGRIIEAFNEAQAKGLAAIQLDGKFIDPPVVERSKMILQLADKIVDRK
;
A
#
# COMPACT_ATOMS: atom_id res chain seq x y z
N LYS A 1 11.48 17.24 -19.84
CA LYS A 1 10.40 16.82 -18.91
C LYS A 1 9.05 16.72 -19.61
N GLU A 2 8.71 17.63 -20.56
CA GLU A 2 7.42 17.58 -21.27
C GLU A 2 7.22 16.29 -22.07
N GLU A 3 8.24 15.84 -22.80
CA GLU A 3 8.20 14.55 -23.52
C GLU A 3 7.87 13.37 -22.60
N ILE A 4 8.46 13.36 -21.39
CA ILE A 4 8.20 12.31 -20.40
C ILE A 4 6.76 12.40 -19.91
N ARG A 5 6.25 13.60 -19.61
CA ARG A 5 4.87 13.82 -19.21
C ARG A 5 3.88 13.32 -20.27
N SER A 6 4.16 13.65 -21.54
CA SER A 6 3.34 13.19 -22.67
C SER A 6 3.34 11.67 -22.82
N ALA A 7 4.52 11.04 -22.69
CA ALA A 7 4.65 9.59 -22.76
C ALA A 7 3.91 8.88 -21.59
N VAL A 8 3.99 9.44 -20.37
CA VAL A 8 3.24 8.91 -19.21
C VAL A 8 1.73 9.05 -19.42
N ARG A 9 1.27 10.22 -19.88
CA ARG A 9 -0.13 10.46 -20.21
C ARG A 9 -0.67 9.45 -21.22
N GLU A 10 0.08 9.19 -22.30
CA GLU A 10 -0.26 8.20 -23.31
C GLU A 10 -0.42 6.80 -22.68
N LYS A 11 0.51 6.41 -21.80
CA LYS A 11 0.44 5.10 -21.11
C LYS A 11 -0.75 5.00 -20.17
N VAL A 12 -1.08 6.03 -19.41
CA VAL A 12 -2.27 6.06 -18.58
C VAL A 12 -3.52 5.82 -19.44
N SER A 13 -3.65 6.52 -20.57
CA SER A 13 -4.78 6.36 -21.49
C SER A 13 -4.81 4.98 -22.15
N GLN A 14 -3.65 4.42 -22.51
CA GLN A 14 -3.52 3.09 -23.13
C GLN A 14 -3.95 1.95 -22.20
N TYR A 15 -3.65 2.06 -20.88
CA TYR A 15 -3.91 1.02 -19.89
C TYR A 15 -5.02 1.41 -18.89
N ARG A 16 -6.00 2.19 -19.35
CA ARG A 16 -7.09 2.70 -18.50
C ARG A 16 -8.00 1.60 -17.88
N ASP A 17 -7.91 0.37 -18.38
CA ASP A 17 -8.57 -0.82 -17.82
C ASP A 17 -7.81 -1.45 -16.65
N LYS A 18 -6.63 -0.94 -16.34
CA LYS A 18 -5.76 -1.38 -15.23
C LYS A 18 -5.75 -0.36 -14.09
N VAL A 19 -5.30 -0.80 -12.93
CA VAL A 19 -4.99 0.12 -11.82
C VAL A 19 -3.70 0.86 -12.17
N MET A 20 -3.84 2.11 -12.61
CA MET A 20 -2.72 2.95 -13.02
C MET A 20 -2.38 3.96 -11.94
N MET A 21 -1.12 3.95 -11.50
CA MET A 21 -0.59 4.90 -10.54
C MET A 21 0.65 5.58 -11.10
N VAL A 22 0.74 6.89 -10.92
CA VAL A 22 1.90 7.69 -11.37
C VAL A 22 2.56 8.35 -10.17
N ARG A 23 3.89 8.13 -10.00
CA ARG A 23 4.68 8.92 -9.06
C ARG A 23 5.02 10.26 -9.68
N VAL A 24 4.55 11.33 -9.07
CA VAL A 24 4.84 12.72 -9.45
C VAL A 24 6.03 13.28 -8.66
N ASN A 25 6.49 14.49 -9.00
CA ASN A 25 7.49 15.16 -8.18
C ASN A 25 6.88 15.63 -6.84
N ALA A 26 7.73 15.90 -5.84
CA ALA A 26 7.28 16.35 -4.53
C ALA A 26 6.54 17.70 -4.60
N LEU A 27 5.61 17.91 -3.67
CA LEU A 27 4.70 19.05 -3.60
C LEU A 27 5.41 20.41 -3.68
N ASP A 28 6.55 20.55 -3.01
CA ASP A 28 7.28 21.82 -2.92
C ASP A 28 8.30 22.01 -4.06
N THR A 29 8.26 21.17 -5.09
CA THR A 29 9.04 21.36 -6.31
C THR A 29 8.27 22.21 -7.33
N GLY A 30 8.98 22.97 -8.16
CA GLY A 30 8.35 23.70 -9.28
C GLY A 30 7.77 22.77 -10.37
N PHE A 31 7.71 21.44 -10.16
CA PHE A 31 7.26 20.47 -11.16
C PHE A 31 5.94 19.81 -10.82
N PHE A 32 5.53 19.83 -9.54
CA PHE A 32 4.36 19.11 -9.05
C PHE A 32 3.07 19.45 -9.81
N THR A 33 2.77 20.73 -9.93
CA THR A 33 1.55 21.22 -10.61
C THR A 33 1.51 20.80 -12.07
N ASP A 34 2.63 20.92 -12.78
CA ASP A 34 2.71 20.56 -14.20
C ASP A 34 2.64 19.05 -14.40
N ASP A 35 3.21 18.25 -13.47
CA ASP A 35 3.08 16.81 -13.51
C ASP A 35 1.60 16.42 -13.36
N LEU A 36 0.88 16.98 -12.37
CA LEU A 36 -0.55 16.71 -12.20
C LEU A 36 -1.35 17.07 -13.45
N LYS A 37 -1.15 18.26 -14.03
CA LYS A 37 -1.85 18.68 -15.26
C LYS A 37 -1.66 17.69 -16.40
N ALA A 38 -0.49 17.09 -16.49
CA ALA A 38 -0.17 16.14 -17.54
C ALA A 38 -0.78 14.75 -17.29
N VAL A 39 -0.74 14.24 -16.05
CA VAL A 39 -1.04 12.82 -15.77
C VAL A 39 -2.44 12.58 -15.21
N VAL A 40 -3.10 13.60 -14.65
CA VAL A 40 -4.47 13.49 -14.11
C VAL A 40 -5.45 13.50 -15.28
N VAL A 41 -5.65 12.34 -15.87
CA VAL A 41 -6.52 12.09 -17.03
C VAL A 41 -7.36 10.84 -16.80
N GLU A 42 -8.38 10.63 -17.61
CA GLU A 42 -9.22 9.42 -17.55
C GLU A 42 -8.36 8.16 -17.61
N GLY A 43 -8.57 7.23 -16.67
CA GLY A 43 -7.79 6.01 -16.51
C GLY A 43 -6.71 6.07 -15.43
N LEU A 44 -6.37 7.25 -14.89
CA LEU A 44 -5.50 7.34 -13.73
C LEU A 44 -6.26 6.98 -12.46
N THR A 45 -5.78 5.98 -11.73
CA THR A 45 -6.38 5.57 -10.45
C THR A 45 -5.86 6.42 -9.28
N ALA A 46 -4.54 6.64 -9.23
CA ALA A 46 -3.93 7.37 -8.12
C ALA A 46 -2.64 8.09 -8.52
N VAL A 47 -2.29 9.11 -7.75
CA VAL A 47 -0.94 9.69 -7.75
C VAL A 47 -0.18 9.27 -6.49
N MET A 48 1.09 8.87 -6.67
CA MET A 48 2.03 8.71 -5.57
C MET A 48 2.82 10.00 -5.39
N VAL A 49 2.75 10.58 -4.20
CA VAL A 49 3.41 11.87 -3.90
C VAL A 49 4.54 11.64 -2.92
N PRO A 50 5.80 11.90 -3.29
CA PRO A 50 6.95 11.76 -2.42
C PRO A 50 7.04 12.89 -1.40
N MET A 51 7.85 12.69 -0.35
CA MET A 51 8.20 13.69 0.67
C MET A 51 6.99 14.28 1.41
N VAL A 52 5.96 13.48 1.64
CA VAL A 52 4.80 13.90 2.44
C VAL A 52 5.15 13.80 3.93
N GLU A 53 5.12 14.94 4.65
CA GLU A 53 5.61 15.04 6.02
C GLU A 53 4.62 15.67 7.01
N SER A 54 3.43 16.06 6.55
CA SER A 54 2.41 16.69 7.40
C SER A 54 1.01 16.53 6.83
N ALA A 55 -0.01 16.67 7.69
CA ALA A 55 -1.41 16.76 7.30
C ALA A 55 -1.67 17.93 6.32
N GLU A 56 -0.93 19.04 6.49
CA GLU A 56 -0.99 20.17 5.57
C GLU A 56 -0.61 19.79 4.14
N HIS A 57 0.40 18.92 3.96
CA HIS A 57 0.74 18.42 2.62
C HIS A 57 -0.44 17.66 2.00
N ILE A 58 -1.19 16.85 2.77
CA ILE A 58 -2.39 16.15 2.26
C ILE A 58 -3.45 17.13 1.80
N ARG A 59 -3.74 18.19 2.58
CA ARG A 59 -4.70 19.24 2.19
C ARG A 59 -4.28 19.93 0.90
N ARG A 60 -3.04 20.38 0.80
CA ARG A 60 -2.49 21.05 -0.40
C ARG A 60 -2.51 20.16 -1.64
N ILE A 61 -2.23 18.88 -1.49
CA ILE A 61 -2.32 17.89 -2.58
C ILE A 61 -3.78 17.76 -3.04
N ASN A 62 -4.74 17.66 -2.11
CA ASN A 62 -6.16 17.61 -2.44
C ASN A 62 -6.60 18.85 -3.21
N ASP A 63 -6.27 20.04 -2.73
CA ASP A 63 -6.65 21.30 -3.38
C ASP A 63 -6.11 21.40 -4.81
N GLN A 64 -4.87 20.95 -5.02
CA GLN A 64 -4.26 20.96 -6.35
C GLN A 64 -4.90 19.90 -7.26
N LEU A 65 -5.27 18.73 -6.73
CA LEU A 65 -5.99 17.69 -7.50
C LEU A 65 -7.40 18.18 -7.89
N LEU A 66 -8.16 18.78 -6.96
CA LEU A 66 -9.47 19.35 -7.26
C LEU A 66 -9.42 20.34 -8.43
N LYS A 67 -8.43 21.25 -8.39
CA LYS A 67 -8.19 22.20 -9.47
C LYS A 67 -7.88 21.50 -10.79
N THR A 68 -6.98 20.52 -10.76
CA THR A 68 -6.51 19.82 -11.97
C THR A 68 -7.60 18.93 -12.57
N GLU A 69 -8.37 18.22 -11.76
CA GLU A 69 -9.52 17.43 -12.21
C GLU A 69 -10.54 18.29 -12.93
N LYS A 70 -10.87 19.44 -12.36
CA LYS A 70 -11.77 20.42 -12.97
C LYS A 70 -11.22 20.94 -14.30
N GLU A 71 -9.93 21.32 -14.36
CA GLU A 71 -9.27 21.81 -15.58
C GLU A 71 -9.23 20.73 -16.67
N ASN A 72 -9.08 19.46 -16.30
CA ASN A 72 -9.02 18.32 -17.24
C ASN A 72 -10.38 17.65 -17.47
N GLY A 73 -11.48 18.18 -16.94
CA GLY A 73 -12.84 17.69 -17.18
C GLY A 73 -13.18 16.37 -16.49
N LEU A 74 -12.47 16.04 -15.40
CA LEU A 74 -12.76 14.84 -14.60
C LEU A 74 -13.74 15.17 -13.45
N ALA A 75 -14.37 14.13 -12.92
CA ALA A 75 -15.14 14.26 -11.69
C ALA A 75 -14.20 14.60 -10.51
N MET A 76 -14.66 15.44 -9.60
CA MET A 76 -13.93 15.74 -8.37
C MET A 76 -13.80 14.46 -7.54
N GLY A 77 -12.58 14.15 -7.09
CA GLY A 77 -12.30 12.91 -6.35
C GLY A 77 -12.01 11.70 -7.23
N ALA A 78 -11.91 11.86 -8.53
CA ALA A 78 -11.62 10.75 -9.45
C ALA A 78 -10.26 10.09 -9.21
N VAL A 79 -9.26 10.87 -8.74
CA VAL A 79 -7.90 10.38 -8.55
C VAL A 79 -7.57 10.29 -7.06
N ALA A 80 -7.18 9.10 -6.62
CA ALA A 80 -6.75 8.84 -5.25
C ALA A 80 -5.30 9.32 -5.01
N VAL A 81 -4.92 9.42 -3.73
CA VAL A 81 -3.58 9.81 -3.28
C VAL A 81 -2.93 8.67 -2.51
N MET A 82 -1.67 8.37 -2.84
CA MET A 82 -0.77 7.51 -2.07
C MET A 82 0.46 8.32 -1.67
N PRO A 83 0.53 8.84 -0.45
CA PRO A 83 1.73 9.50 0.05
C PRO A 83 2.87 8.51 0.22
N LEU A 84 4.09 8.93 -0.10
CA LEU A 84 5.31 8.17 0.11
C LEU A 84 6.04 8.73 1.34
N PHE A 85 6.13 7.90 2.38
CA PHE A 85 6.81 8.23 3.63
C PHE A 85 8.27 7.79 3.57
N GLU A 86 9.16 8.76 3.52
CA GLU A 86 10.58 8.54 3.25
C GLU A 86 11.50 9.43 4.06
N THR A 87 10.97 10.05 5.13
CA THR A 87 11.76 10.87 6.07
C THR A 87 11.45 10.52 7.52
N ALA A 88 12.40 10.78 8.41
CA ALA A 88 12.20 10.61 9.85
C ALA A 88 11.01 11.45 10.36
N LYS A 89 10.83 12.66 9.83
CA LYS A 89 9.71 13.55 10.18
C LYS A 89 8.37 12.93 9.76
N ALA A 90 8.27 12.39 8.54
CA ALA A 90 7.07 11.68 8.09
C ALA A 90 6.71 10.53 9.02
N ILE A 91 7.70 9.71 9.43
CA ILE A 91 7.48 8.56 10.33
C ILE A 91 7.02 9.02 11.72
N GLN A 92 7.49 10.14 12.24
CA GLN A 92 7.02 10.66 13.53
C GLN A 92 5.58 11.19 13.46
N SER A 93 5.19 11.84 12.38
CA SER A 93 3.88 12.47 12.19
C SER A 93 2.85 11.58 11.49
N ILE A 94 3.17 10.30 11.24
CA ILE A 94 2.41 9.46 10.31
C ILE A 94 0.92 9.35 10.67
N TYR A 95 0.56 9.17 11.95
CA TYR A 95 -0.83 9.05 12.34
C TYR A 95 -1.62 10.33 12.06
N GLU A 96 -1.03 11.49 12.32
CA GLU A 96 -1.61 12.79 11.99
C GLU A 96 -1.84 12.93 10.48
N ILE A 97 -0.87 12.50 9.67
CA ILE A 97 -0.95 12.57 8.21
C ILE A 97 -2.04 11.65 7.66
N VAL A 98 -2.09 10.38 8.09
CA VAL A 98 -3.05 9.40 7.56
C VAL A 98 -4.45 9.57 8.12
N SER A 99 -4.61 10.30 9.23
CA SER A 99 -5.91 10.64 9.81
C SER A 99 -6.52 11.91 9.20
N GLU A 100 -5.76 12.64 8.38
CA GLU A 100 -6.27 13.85 7.74
C GLU A 100 -7.36 13.49 6.73
N LYS A 101 -8.54 14.06 6.95
CA LYS A 101 -9.69 13.87 6.06
C LYS A 101 -9.82 15.06 5.12
N THR A 102 -9.86 14.76 3.84
CA THR A 102 -10.13 15.75 2.79
C THR A 102 -11.54 15.57 2.25
N ASP A 103 -12.06 16.58 1.56
CA ASP A 103 -13.33 16.48 0.85
C ASP A 103 -13.08 16.72 -0.66
N PRO A 104 -13.23 15.70 -1.50
CA PRO A 104 -13.47 14.28 -1.15
C PRO A 104 -12.29 13.61 -0.44
N ASP A 105 -12.56 12.56 0.34
CA ASP A 105 -11.49 11.76 0.96
C ASP A 105 -10.77 10.94 -0.12
N ARG A 106 -9.46 11.17 -0.26
CA ARG A 106 -8.65 10.62 -1.37
C ARG A 106 -7.56 9.66 -0.91
N LEU A 107 -7.33 9.58 0.40
CA LEU A 107 -6.23 8.77 0.90
C LEU A 107 -6.57 7.28 0.73
N TRP A 108 -5.95 6.65 -0.27
CA TRP A 108 -6.18 5.24 -0.55
C TRP A 108 -5.34 4.33 0.33
N THR A 109 -4.03 4.45 0.24
CA THR A 109 -3.03 3.75 1.04
C THR A 109 -1.76 4.60 1.07
N VAL A 110 -0.73 4.11 1.73
CA VAL A 110 0.57 4.78 1.81
C VAL A 110 1.68 3.87 1.30
N ALA A 111 2.79 4.46 0.84
CA ALA A 111 3.99 3.72 0.52
C ALA A 111 5.13 4.10 1.46
N PHE A 112 6.04 3.17 1.71
CA PHE A 112 7.27 3.41 2.45
C PHE A 112 8.45 3.56 1.49
N GLY A 113 9.28 4.58 1.67
CA GLY A 113 10.50 4.86 0.91
C GLY A 113 11.74 4.64 1.77
N ALA A 114 12.19 3.38 1.90
CA ALA A 114 13.28 3.01 2.82
C ALA A 114 14.63 3.65 2.45
N ALA A 115 14.92 3.85 1.16
CA ALA A 115 16.20 4.43 0.74
C ALA A 115 16.37 5.88 1.21
N ASP A 116 15.37 6.73 0.95
CA ASP A 116 15.41 8.12 1.39
C ASP A 116 15.25 8.22 2.91
N TYR A 117 14.45 7.32 3.53
CA TYR A 117 14.35 7.23 4.98
C TYR A 117 15.72 6.96 5.64
N THR A 118 16.45 5.94 5.18
CA THR A 118 17.77 5.61 5.74
C THR A 118 18.80 6.72 5.47
N LEU A 119 18.73 7.38 4.32
CA LEU A 119 19.53 8.56 4.02
C LEU A 119 19.24 9.70 5.02
N THR A 120 17.96 10.02 5.30
CA THR A 120 17.60 11.09 6.25
C THR A 120 17.97 10.73 7.69
N MET A 121 18.00 9.44 8.02
CA MET A 121 18.45 8.94 9.32
C MET A 121 19.98 8.88 9.47
N GLY A 122 20.73 8.98 8.36
CA GLY A 122 22.18 8.82 8.36
C GLY A 122 22.64 7.38 8.66
N ILE A 123 21.84 6.38 8.24
CA ILE A 123 22.11 4.95 8.45
C ILE A 123 22.13 4.20 7.12
N GLU A 124 22.75 3.03 7.09
CA GLU A 124 22.78 2.16 5.92
C GLU A 124 21.67 1.11 5.98
N MET A 125 21.20 0.70 4.80
CA MET A 125 20.28 -0.45 4.68
C MET A 125 21.07 -1.74 4.80
N THR A 126 20.60 -2.66 5.63
CA THR A 126 21.21 -3.97 5.86
C THR A 126 20.37 -5.11 5.27
N VAL A 127 21.00 -6.27 5.04
CA VAL A 127 20.31 -7.44 4.46
C VAL A 127 19.21 -7.96 5.39
N ASP A 128 19.42 -7.88 6.71
CA ASP A 128 18.43 -8.28 7.70
C ASP A 128 17.37 -7.19 7.96
N ALA A 129 17.58 -5.97 7.44
CA ALA A 129 16.65 -4.85 7.50
C ALA A 129 16.11 -4.56 8.92
N ALA A 130 16.94 -4.79 9.96
CA ALA A 130 16.57 -4.57 11.36
C ALA A 130 16.25 -3.10 11.64
N GLU A 131 16.96 -2.18 10.99
CA GLU A 131 16.78 -0.73 11.04
C GLU A 131 15.40 -0.28 10.52
N LEU A 132 14.74 -1.09 9.71
CA LEU A 132 13.43 -0.80 9.12
C LEU A 132 12.25 -1.32 9.98
N ASN A 133 12.49 -2.09 11.04
CA ASN A 133 11.42 -2.66 11.87
C ASN A 133 10.54 -1.58 12.52
N TYR A 134 11.16 -0.52 13.06
CA TYR A 134 10.42 0.58 13.69
C TYR A 134 9.55 1.35 12.69
N PRO A 135 10.07 1.91 11.59
CA PRO A 135 9.23 2.63 10.65
C PRO A 135 8.13 1.74 10.04
N ARG A 136 8.43 0.50 9.68
CA ARG A 136 7.44 -0.46 9.18
C ARG A 136 6.28 -0.68 10.15
N SER A 137 6.60 -1.00 11.41
CA SER A 137 5.59 -1.22 12.44
C SER A 137 4.74 0.02 12.66
N ARG A 138 5.38 1.19 12.71
CA ARG A 138 4.69 2.45 12.94
C ARG A 138 3.75 2.82 11.79
N ILE A 139 4.18 2.61 10.53
CA ILE A 139 3.36 2.81 9.34
C ILE A 139 2.12 1.90 9.37
N ALA A 140 2.32 0.60 9.57
CA ALA A 140 1.22 -0.36 9.58
C ALA A 140 0.19 -0.09 10.68
N VAL A 141 0.65 0.23 11.90
CA VAL A 141 -0.23 0.57 13.03
C VAL A 141 -1.01 1.86 12.75
N ALA A 142 -0.35 2.90 12.21
CA ALA A 142 -1.01 4.17 11.91
C ALA A 142 -2.09 4.03 10.82
N CYS A 143 -1.79 3.30 9.73
CA CYS A 143 -2.78 3.02 8.69
C CYS A 143 -3.99 2.28 9.25
N ARG A 144 -3.76 1.27 10.10
CA ARG A 144 -4.85 0.51 10.70
C ARG A 144 -5.69 1.34 11.65
N ALA A 145 -5.05 2.20 12.46
CA ALA A 145 -5.74 3.09 13.40
C ALA A 145 -6.56 4.19 12.70
N ALA A 146 -6.14 4.62 11.52
CA ALA A 146 -6.82 5.62 10.69
C ALA A 146 -7.79 5.01 9.66
N GLU A 147 -7.99 3.68 9.68
CA GLU A 147 -8.85 2.94 8.72
C GLU A 147 -8.45 3.14 7.25
N VAL A 148 -7.16 3.37 7.00
CA VAL A 148 -6.58 3.44 5.67
C VAL A 148 -6.18 2.03 5.22
N GLU A 149 -6.24 1.75 3.92
CA GLU A 149 -5.80 0.47 3.36
C GLU A 149 -4.35 0.14 3.78
N PRO A 150 -4.02 -1.14 3.96
CA PRO A 150 -2.69 -1.54 4.41
C PRO A 150 -1.57 -1.01 3.53
N PRO A 151 -0.41 -0.65 4.13
CA PRO A 151 0.66 0.03 3.42
C PRO A 151 1.38 -0.84 2.38
N ILE A 152 2.02 -0.17 1.42
CA ILE A 152 2.87 -0.75 0.38
C ILE A 152 4.34 -0.57 0.76
N GLU A 153 5.09 -1.65 0.73
CA GLU A 153 6.49 -1.70 1.12
C GLU A 153 7.42 -1.07 0.06
N SER A 154 8.55 -0.59 0.52
CA SER A 154 9.67 -0.13 -0.30
C SER A 154 10.17 -1.21 -1.28
N PRO A 155 10.73 -0.84 -2.43
CA PRO A 155 11.42 -1.80 -3.29
C PRO A 155 12.60 -2.46 -2.56
N TYR A 156 12.88 -3.72 -2.87
CA TYR A 156 14.11 -4.37 -2.45
C TYR A 156 15.25 -4.01 -3.42
N MET A 157 16.22 -3.24 -2.93
CA MET A 157 17.28 -2.64 -3.75
C MET A 157 18.70 -3.03 -3.34
N ILE A 158 18.87 -3.86 -2.30
CA ILE A 158 20.22 -4.28 -1.83
C ILE A 158 20.93 -5.07 -2.93
N ASP A 159 20.27 -6.07 -3.49
CA ASP A 159 20.70 -6.77 -4.69
C ASP A 159 19.46 -7.19 -5.50
N ILE A 160 19.29 -6.62 -6.68
CA ILE A 160 18.14 -6.89 -7.56
C ILE A 160 18.07 -8.37 -7.98
N LYS A 161 19.21 -9.07 -7.99
CA LYS A 161 19.30 -10.49 -8.36
C LYS A 161 19.06 -11.43 -7.19
N ASP A 162 19.14 -10.95 -5.96
CA ASP A 162 18.90 -11.76 -4.76
C ASP A 162 17.40 -11.94 -4.51
N ILE A 163 16.80 -12.90 -5.19
CA ILE A 163 15.38 -13.26 -5.01
C ILE A 163 15.12 -13.87 -3.63
N SER A 164 16.12 -14.53 -3.03
CA SER A 164 15.99 -15.12 -1.70
C SER A 164 15.92 -14.03 -0.61
N GLY A 165 16.76 -13.02 -0.68
CA GLY A 165 16.71 -11.85 0.20
C GLY A 165 15.43 -11.03 0.02
N LEU A 166 15.00 -10.80 -1.23
CA LEU A 166 13.70 -10.20 -1.53
C LEU A 166 12.56 -10.98 -0.85
N ALA A 167 12.55 -12.31 -0.99
CA ALA A 167 11.48 -13.13 -0.43
C ALA A 167 11.48 -13.09 1.12
N ALA A 168 12.65 -13.15 1.75
CA ALA A 168 12.80 -13.07 3.19
C ALA A 168 12.30 -11.71 3.73
N ASP A 169 12.74 -10.62 3.11
CA ASP A 169 12.32 -9.27 3.50
C ASP A 169 10.84 -9.00 3.23
N THR A 170 10.29 -9.52 2.12
CA THR A 170 8.86 -9.42 1.80
C THR A 170 7.98 -10.18 2.81
N LYS A 171 8.40 -11.37 3.25
CA LYS A 171 7.71 -12.11 4.32
C LYS A 171 7.70 -11.34 5.63
N ARG A 172 8.82 -10.70 5.98
CA ARG A 172 8.93 -9.88 7.19
C ARG A 172 7.98 -8.67 7.13
N SER A 173 7.93 -7.95 6.01
CA SER A 173 7.01 -6.82 5.86
C SER A 173 5.54 -7.26 5.88
N LYS A 174 5.18 -8.39 5.25
CA LYS A 174 3.84 -8.98 5.36
C LYS A 174 3.46 -9.28 6.82
N GLN A 175 4.39 -9.83 7.61
CA GLN A 175 4.18 -10.11 9.04
C GLN A 175 3.97 -8.84 9.88
N LEU A 176 4.53 -7.70 9.45
CA LEU A 176 4.34 -6.40 10.08
C LEU A 176 3.07 -5.66 9.62
N GLY A 177 2.31 -6.21 8.65
CA GLY A 177 1.03 -5.66 8.22
C GLY A 177 1.01 -4.97 6.86
N PHE A 178 2.09 -5.06 6.08
CA PHE A 178 2.09 -4.62 4.68
C PHE A 178 1.34 -5.62 3.80
N GLN A 179 0.70 -5.14 2.74
CA GLN A 179 -0.05 -5.98 1.79
C GLN A 179 0.43 -5.88 0.34
N GLY A 180 1.55 -5.24 0.10
CA GLY A 180 2.16 -5.13 -1.21
C GLY A 180 3.58 -4.58 -1.12
N ARG A 181 4.28 -4.62 -2.24
CA ARG A 181 5.64 -4.09 -2.38
C ARG A 181 5.82 -3.40 -3.72
N LEU A 182 6.44 -2.24 -3.71
CA LEU A 182 6.94 -1.62 -4.93
C LEU A 182 8.08 -2.48 -5.49
N CYS A 183 8.14 -2.62 -6.81
CA CYS A 183 9.18 -3.38 -7.50
C CYS A 183 9.96 -2.46 -8.45
N VAL A 184 11.28 -2.59 -8.44
CA VAL A 184 12.18 -1.85 -9.36
C VAL A 184 12.60 -2.68 -10.57
N HIS A 185 12.33 -3.98 -10.54
CA HIS A 185 12.64 -4.89 -11.64
C HIS A 185 11.52 -5.93 -11.85
N PRO A 186 11.20 -6.31 -13.10
CA PRO A 186 10.13 -7.28 -13.39
C PRO A 186 10.28 -8.63 -12.69
N SER A 187 11.53 -9.11 -12.47
CA SER A 187 11.79 -10.37 -11.76
C SER A 187 11.31 -10.40 -10.30
N GLN A 188 11.06 -9.23 -9.70
CA GLN A 188 10.57 -9.11 -8.33
C GLN A 188 9.06 -9.30 -8.23
N VAL A 189 8.31 -9.10 -9.32
CA VAL A 189 6.84 -9.07 -9.30
C VAL A 189 6.26 -10.44 -8.91
N GLY A 190 6.68 -11.52 -9.57
CA GLY A 190 6.21 -12.88 -9.27
C GLY A 190 6.39 -13.25 -7.79
N PRO A 191 7.64 -13.25 -7.27
CA PRO A 191 7.91 -13.56 -5.87
C PRO A 191 7.13 -12.70 -4.87
N CYS A 192 6.92 -11.40 -5.14
CA CYS A 192 6.11 -10.54 -4.29
C CYS A 192 4.64 -10.95 -4.32
N ASN A 193 4.07 -11.18 -5.49
CA ASN A 193 2.69 -11.64 -5.62
C ASN A 193 2.44 -12.96 -4.90
N ASP A 194 3.36 -13.94 -5.03
CA ASP A 194 3.26 -15.24 -4.37
C ASP A 194 3.24 -15.09 -2.84
N ILE A 195 4.06 -14.17 -2.29
CA ILE A 195 4.14 -13.97 -0.84
C ILE A 195 2.92 -13.23 -0.29
N TYR A 196 2.46 -12.18 -0.97
CA TYR A 196 1.30 -11.40 -0.49
C TYR A 196 -0.04 -12.11 -0.74
N SER A 197 -0.11 -13.03 -1.70
CA SER A 197 -1.29 -13.85 -1.93
C SER A 197 -1.45 -14.93 -0.85
N PRO A 198 -2.68 -15.32 -0.49
CA PRO A 198 -2.91 -16.50 0.31
C PRO A 198 -2.55 -17.78 -0.45
N SER A 199 -1.90 -18.74 0.23
CA SER A 199 -1.65 -20.05 -0.35
C SER A 199 -2.93 -20.90 -0.38
N SER A 200 -2.94 -21.96 -1.21
CA SER A 200 -4.05 -22.90 -1.26
C SER A 200 -4.30 -23.56 0.10
N GLU A 201 -3.23 -23.81 0.87
CA GLU A 201 -3.31 -24.37 2.22
C GLU A 201 -3.93 -23.38 3.21
N GLU A 202 -3.56 -22.08 3.15
CA GLU A 202 -4.13 -21.03 3.97
C GLU A 202 -5.63 -20.87 3.68
N ILE A 203 -6.03 -20.89 2.41
CA ILE A 203 -7.44 -20.81 1.98
C ILE A 203 -8.23 -22.02 2.50
N ALA A 204 -7.73 -23.25 2.30
CA ALA A 204 -8.38 -24.45 2.78
C ALA A 204 -8.51 -24.48 4.31
N GLN A 205 -7.46 -24.07 5.02
CA GLN A 205 -7.48 -23.99 6.49
C GLN A 205 -8.47 -22.93 6.98
N ALA A 206 -8.52 -21.76 6.33
CA ALA A 206 -9.48 -20.70 6.66
C ALA A 206 -10.93 -21.19 6.51
N GLY A 207 -11.25 -21.91 5.44
CA GLY A 207 -12.57 -22.52 5.24
C GLY A 207 -12.94 -23.48 6.35
N ARG A 208 -12.05 -24.43 6.70
CA ARG A 208 -12.27 -25.39 7.80
C ARG A 208 -12.47 -24.72 9.15
N ILE A 209 -11.72 -23.66 9.45
CA ILE A 209 -11.87 -22.91 10.71
C ILE A 209 -13.26 -22.28 10.79
N ILE A 210 -13.72 -21.62 9.73
CA ILE A 210 -15.04 -20.97 9.70
C ILE A 210 -16.15 -22.00 9.84
N GLU A 211 -16.09 -23.09 9.10
CA GLU A 211 -17.09 -24.17 9.15
C GLU A 211 -17.21 -24.77 10.56
N ALA A 212 -16.09 -25.23 11.14
CA ALA A 212 -16.05 -25.82 12.47
C ALA A 212 -16.53 -24.84 13.56
N PHE A 213 -16.18 -23.56 13.46
CA PHE A 213 -16.63 -22.56 14.42
C PHE A 213 -18.13 -22.29 14.30
N ASN A 214 -18.68 -22.22 13.09
CA ASN A 214 -20.12 -22.01 12.87
C ASN A 214 -20.94 -23.18 13.45
N GLU A 215 -20.48 -24.44 13.25
CA GLU A 215 -21.11 -25.62 13.86
C GLU A 215 -21.11 -25.58 15.41
N ALA A 216 -20.00 -25.12 15.97
CA ALA A 216 -19.86 -24.99 17.42
C ALA A 216 -20.73 -23.86 17.99
N GLN A 217 -20.80 -22.74 17.29
CA GLN A 217 -21.65 -21.62 17.65
C GLN A 217 -23.14 -21.99 17.63
N ALA A 218 -23.57 -22.82 16.68
CA ALA A 218 -24.93 -23.38 16.64
C ALA A 218 -25.24 -24.24 17.86
N LYS A 219 -24.22 -24.79 18.55
CA LYS A 219 -24.31 -25.56 19.80
C LYS A 219 -24.09 -24.70 21.06
N GLY A 220 -24.00 -23.36 20.91
CA GLY A 220 -23.81 -22.42 22.01
C GLY A 220 -22.38 -22.29 22.53
N LEU A 221 -21.37 -22.79 21.80
CA LEU A 221 -19.96 -22.66 22.16
C LEU A 221 -19.36 -21.36 21.61
N ALA A 222 -18.57 -20.65 22.43
CA ALA A 222 -17.91 -19.40 22.07
C ALA A 222 -16.46 -19.59 21.59
N ALA A 223 -15.88 -20.78 21.79
CA ALA A 223 -14.55 -21.15 21.35
C ALA A 223 -14.45 -22.67 21.19
N ILE A 224 -13.52 -23.13 20.33
CA ILE A 224 -13.29 -24.56 20.08
C ILE A 224 -11.79 -24.87 19.97
N GLN A 225 -11.47 -26.14 19.93
CA GLN A 225 -10.17 -26.63 19.52
C GLN A 225 -10.28 -27.30 18.15
N LEU A 226 -9.43 -26.91 17.20
CA LEU A 226 -9.31 -27.53 15.87
C LEU A 226 -7.84 -27.78 15.58
N ASP A 227 -7.48 -29.04 15.27
CA ASP A 227 -6.10 -29.45 14.98
C ASP A 227 -5.08 -29.00 16.06
N GLY A 228 -5.46 -29.07 17.34
CA GLY A 228 -4.64 -28.64 18.47
C GLY A 228 -4.55 -27.12 18.69
N LYS A 229 -5.21 -26.33 17.85
CA LYS A 229 -5.21 -24.86 17.96
C LYS A 229 -6.50 -24.35 18.61
N PHE A 230 -6.38 -23.33 19.43
CA PHE A 230 -7.52 -22.62 20.00
C PHE A 230 -8.12 -21.69 18.94
N ILE A 231 -9.42 -21.81 18.73
CA ILE A 231 -10.18 -21.05 17.75
C ILE A 231 -11.26 -20.24 18.48
N ASP A 232 -11.17 -18.94 18.36
CA ASP A 232 -12.07 -17.95 18.91
C ASP A 232 -12.47 -16.92 17.82
N PRO A 233 -13.35 -15.95 18.10
CA PRO A 233 -13.79 -14.97 17.11
C PRO A 233 -12.68 -14.23 16.38
N PRO A 234 -11.59 -13.76 17.02
CA PRO A 234 -10.45 -13.17 16.31
C PRO A 234 -9.79 -14.06 15.25
N VAL A 235 -9.66 -15.37 15.52
CA VAL A 235 -9.12 -16.34 14.57
C VAL A 235 -10.06 -16.53 13.38
N VAL A 236 -11.37 -16.57 13.64
CA VAL A 236 -12.39 -16.68 12.59
C VAL A 236 -12.39 -15.42 11.68
N GLU A 237 -12.35 -14.23 12.28
CA GLU A 237 -12.27 -12.98 11.49
C GLU A 237 -11.02 -12.93 10.62
N ARG A 238 -9.87 -13.37 11.12
CA ARG A 238 -8.65 -13.51 10.30
C ARG A 238 -8.86 -14.50 9.14
N SER A 239 -9.53 -15.62 9.38
CA SER A 239 -9.85 -16.60 8.35
C SER A 239 -10.77 -16.02 7.27
N LYS A 240 -11.77 -15.22 7.64
CA LYS A 240 -12.63 -14.50 6.69
C LYS A 240 -11.81 -13.53 5.82
N MET A 241 -10.88 -12.77 6.42
CA MET A 241 -10.00 -11.87 5.66
C MET A 241 -9.15 -12.60 4.63
N ILE A 242 -8.66 -13.82 4.94
CA ILE A 242 -7.90 -14.65 3.99
C ILE A 242 -8.78 -15.02 2.79
N LEU A 243 -10.02 -15.49 3.02
CA LEU A 243 -10.93 -15.84 1.93
C LEU A 243 -11.32 -14.61 1.08
N GLN A 244 -11.64 -13.49 1.71
CA GLN A 244 -11.95 -12.24 1.01
C GLN A 244 -10.79 -11.77 0.11
N LEU A 245 -9.54 -11.91 0.59
CA LEU A 245 -8.38 -11.58 -0.23
C LEU A 245 -8.22 -12.54 -1.40
N ALA A 246 -8.44 -13.86 -1.20
CA ALA A 246 -8.38 -14.85 -2.25
C ALA A 246 -9.42 -14.56 -3.35
N ASP A 247 -10.67 -14.23 -2.99
CA ASP A 247 -11.75 -13.89 -3.92
C ASP A 247 -11.38 -12.65 -4.74
N LYS A 248 -10.90 -11.58 -4.10
CA LYS A 248 -10.44 -10.35 -4.78
C LYS A 248 -9.33 -10.60 -5.80
N ILE A 249 -8.47 -11.60 -5.57
CA ILE A 249 -7.38 -11.97 -6.50
C ILE A 249 -7.91 -12.74 -7.70
N VAL A 250 -8.91 -13.61 -7.50
CA VAL A 250 -9.55 -14.37 -8.59
C VAL A 250 -10.31 -13.45 -9.53
N ASP A 251 -11.08 -12.51 -9.01
CA ASP A 251 -11.90 -11.56 -9.78
C ASP A 251 -11.07 -10.60 -10.66
N ARG A 252 -9.75 -10.49 -10.40
CA ARG A 252 -8.83 -9.64 -11.17
C ARG A 252 -8.02 -10.35 -12.25
N LYS A 253 -8.16 -11.68 -12.38
CA LYS A 253 -7.50 -12.48 -13.43
C LYS A 253 -8.39 -12.60 -14.65
#